data_5240ef13949bdfe5616c84f8d9c3389d
#
_entry.id   5240ef13949bdfe5616c84f8d9c3389d
#
_cell.length_a   1.000
_cell.length_b   1.000
_cell.length_c   1.000
_cell.angle_alpha   90.00
_cell.angle_beta   90.00
_cell.angle_gamma   90.00
#
_symmetry.space_group_name_H-M   'P 1'
#
loop_
_entity.id
_entity.type
_entity.pdbx_description
1 polymer ?
#
loop_
_entity_poly.entity_id
_entity_poly.type
_entity_poly.pdbx_seq_one_letter_code
_entity_poly.pdbx_strand_id
1 'polypeptide(L)'
;MQDTNGIENFVKNFAKSYYTWSNSKEAIEARTQAINGYLTKELQDLNVDTIRTDIPTSSTVTDVRVWSIGQSGTDTFSATYEVDQQIKEGEQTSNVKATYTVKVHVDADGDMVIVQNPTLAPAIEKSDYEPKTPEADASVDADTVNDATAFLETFFKLYRTATEKELAYYVSGNVLEPISRDYLYSELVNPIFTKDGDNVKVKVAVKFLDNQTKATQVSQYELVLHKDSN
;
A
#
# COMPACT_ATOMS: atom_id res chain seq x y z
N MET A 1 19.47 0.55 4.16
CA MET A 1 18.09 0.48 4.64
C MET A 1 17.97 -0.83 5.40
N GLN A 2 17.65 -0.79 6.68
CA GLN A 2 17.56 -2.01 7.49
C GLN A 2 16.29 -2.77 7.07
N ASP A 3 16.39 -4.09 6.91
CA ASP A 3 15.22 -4.92 6.57
C ASP A 3 14.27 -4.98 7.77
N THR A 4 13.09 -4.41 7.63
CA THR A 4 12.05 -4.36 8.67
C THR A 4 10.99 -5.46 8.53
N ASN A 5 11.11 -6.35 7.53
CA ASN A 5 10.12 -7.40 7.25
C ASN A 5 9.95 -8.35 8.43
N GLY A 6 11.04 -8.67 9.14
CA GLY A 6 10.99 -9.48 10.36
C GLY A 6 10.15 -8.83 11.45
N ILE A 7 10.34 -7.54 11.70
CA ILE A 7 9.60 -6.76 12.70
C ILE A 7 8.12 -6.67 12.32
N GLU A 8 7.80 -6.44 11.05
CA GLU A 8 6.42 -6.40 10.58
C GLU A 8 5.67 -7.71 10.87
N ASN A 9 6.27 -8.85 10.51
CA ASN A 9 5.68 -10.16 10.74
C ASN A 9 5.54 -10.47 12.23
N PHE A 10 6.54 -10.11 13.03
CA PHE A 10 6.52 -10.29 14.48
C PHE A 10 5.36 -9.51 15.12
N VAL A 11 5.20 -8.23 14.76
CA VAL A 11 4.11 -7.37 15.25
C VAL A 11 2.74 -7.87 14.80
N LYS A 12 2.60 -8.30 13.53
CA LYS A 12 1.35 -8.89 13.03
C LYS A 12 0.93 -10.14 13.82
N ASN A 13 1.87 -11.04 14.09
CA ASN A 13 1.59 -12.27 14.81
C ASN A 13 1.28 -11.98 16.29
N PHE A 14 2.03 -11.07 16.91
CA PHE A 14 1.73 -10.58 18.25
C PHE A 14 0.32 -9.99 18.33
N ALA A 15 -0.03 -9.05 17.44
CA ALA A 15 -1.32 -8.39 17.45
C ALA A 15 -2.48 -9.38 17.27
N LYS A 16 -2.34 -10.38 16.40
CA LYS A 16 -3.33 -11.44 16.24
C LYS A 16 -3.56 -12.19 17.56
N SER A 17 -2.50 -12.56 18.27
CA SER A 17 -2.61 -13.25 19.54
C SER A 17 -3.14 -12.33 20.64
N TYR A 18 -2.71 -11.07 20.66
CA TYR A 18 -3.05 -10.13 21.72
C TYR A 18 -4.53 -9.70 21.68
N TYR A 19 -5.07 -9.46 20.50
CA TYR A 19 -6.44 -8.96 20.29
C TYR A 19 -7.48 -10.04 19.95
N THR A 20 -7.08 -11.31 19.93
CA THR A 20 -8.03 -12.43 19.82
C THR A 20 -8.25 -13.05 21.20
N TRP A 21 -9.52 -13.12 21.64
CA TRP A 21 -9.89 -13.75 22.91
C TRP A 21 -11.30 -14.32 22.90
N SER A 22 -11.57 -15.23 23.80
CA SER A 22 -12.90 -15.56 24.27
C SER A 22 -12.87 -15.68 25.80
N ASN A 23 -14.02 -15.71 26.43
CA ASN A 23 -14.15 -15.72 27.91
C ASN A 23 -14.13 -17.11 28.53
N SER A 24 -13.78 -18.17 27.80
CA SER A 24 -13.54 -19.48 28.41
C SER A 24 -12.16 -19.53 29.06
N LYS A 25 -12.05 -20.28 30.14
CA LYS A 25 -10.80 -20.41 30.89
C LYS A 25 -9.66 -20.93 29.99
N GLU A 26 -9.95 -21.94 29.19
CA GLU A 26 -8.99 -22.55 28.26
C GLU A 26 -8.49 -21.57 27.21
N ALA A 27 -9.39 -20.73 26.68
CA ALA A 27 -9.01 -19.71 25.67
C ALA A 27 -8.17 -18.59 26.30
N ILE A 28 -8.46 -18.18 27.53
CA ILE A 28 -7.68 -17.18 28.25
C ILE A 28 -6.27 -17.71 28.55
N GLU A 29 -6.15 -18.96 29.01
CA GLU A 29 -4.87 -19.60 29.27
C GLU A 29 -4.04 -19.74 27.97
N ALA A 30 -4.66 -20.18 26.87
CA ALA A 30 -4.02 -20.32 25.57
C ALA A 30 -3.54 -18.95 25.03
N ARG A 31 -4.36 -17.90 25.15
CA ARG A 31 -3.97 -16.53 24.77
C ARG A 31 -2.78 -16.06 25.61
N THR A 32 -2.84 -16.24 26.93
CA THR A 32 -1.76 -15.84 27.83
C THR A 32 -0.44 -16.50 27.46
N GLN A 33 -0.45 -17.80 27.18
CA GLN A 33 0.74 -18.52 26.72
C GLN A 33 1.24 -17.97 25.37
N ALA A 34 0.34 -17.71 24.42
CA ALA A 34 0.71 -17.19 23.11
C ALA A 34 1.35 -15.80 23.21
N ILE A 35 0.77 -14.86 23.96
CA ILE A 35 1.32 -13.51 24.09
C ILE A 35 2.61 -13.45 24.90
N ASN A 36 2.80 -14.35 25.86
CA ASN A 36 4.02 -14.42 26.66
C ASN A 36 5.25 -14.73 25.81
N GLY A 37 5.08 -15.41 24.67
CA GLY A 37 6.15 -15.63 23.70
C GLY A 37 6.66 -14.36 22.98
N TYR A 38 5.95 -13.24 23.13
CA TYR A 38 6.32 -11.94 22.51
C TYR A 38 6.77 -10.90 23.54
N LEU A 39 6.43 -11.05 24.82
CA LEU A 39 6.51 -10.02 25.83
C LEU A 39 7.69 -10.23 26.78
N THR A 40 8.32 -9.13 27.22
CA THR A 40 9.23 -9.18 28.38
C THR A 40 8.51 -9.65 29.62
N LYS A 41 9.25 -10.14 30.62
CA LYS A 41 8.67 -10.63 31.90
C LYS A 41 7.83 -9.56 32.58
N GLU A 42 8.29 -8.32 32.61
CA GLU A 42 7.54 -7.19 33.16
C GLU A 42 6.18 -7.00 32.45
N LEU A 43 6.18 -7.05 31.11
CA LEU A 43 4.94 -6.91 30.36
C LEU A 43 4.02 -8.12 30.50
N GLN A 44 4.55 -9.33 30.68
CA GLN A 44 3.74 -10.50 31.01
C GLN A 44 2.97 -10.26 32.31
N ASP A 45 3.66 -9.78 33.34
CA ASP A 45 3.05 -9.50 34.65
C ASP A 45 2.01 -8.38 34.58
N LEU A 46 2.24 -7.34 33.75
CA LEU A 46 1.26 -6.26 33.49
C LEU A 46 0.02 -6.72 32.71
N ASN A 47 0.12 -7.78 31.95
CA ASN A 47 -0.98 -8.30 31.14
C ASN A 47 -1.78 -9.45 31.82
N VAL A 48 -1.42 -9.79 33.04
CA VAL A 48 -2.22 -10.75 33.84
C VAL A 48 -3.63 -10.17 34.03
N ASP A 49 -4.65 -11.00 33.89
CA ASP A 49 -6.07 -10.65 34.10
C ASP A 49 -6.65 -9.54 33.21
N THR A 50 -5.97 -9.19 32.10
CA THR A 50 -6.53 -8.24 31.12
C THR A 50 -7.78 -8.78 30.41
N ILE A 51 -7.89 -10.09 30.27
CA ILE A 51 -9.09 -10.82 29.82
C ILE A 51 -9.52 -11.76 30.93
N ARG A 52 -10.80 -11.71 31.30
CA ARG A 52 -11.38 -12.50 32.40
C ARG A 52 -12.62 -13.23 31.91
N THR A 53 -13.02 -14.26 32.64
CA THR A 53 -14.21 -15.10 32.35
C THR A 53 -15.54 -14.36 32.46
N ASP A 54 -15.57 -13.20 33.15
CA ASP A 54 -16.76 -12.36 33.32
C ASP A 54 -16.95 -11.30 32.25
N ILE A 55 -16.03 -11.21 31.28
CA ILE A 55 -16.18 -10.32 30.11
C ILE A 55 -17.26 -10.89 29.18
N PRO A 56 -18.31 -10.10 28.82
CA PRO A 56 -19.42 -10.60 28.01
C PRO A 56 -19.07 -10.80 26.53
N THR A 57 -17.88 -10.34 26.11
CA THR A 57 -17.47 -10.30 24.71
C THR A 57 -16.43 -11.37 24.38
N SER A 58 -16.38 -11.71 23.09
CA SER A 58 -15.22 -12.35 22.47
C SER A 58 -14.74 -11.49 21.29
N SER A 59 -13.48 -11.64 20.94
CA SER A 59 -12.85 -10.90 19.83
C SER A 59 -12.11 -11.84 18.90
N THR A 60 -12.27 -11.61 17.61
CA THR A 60 -11.48 -12.27 16.57
C THR A 60 -10.84 -11.21 15.69
N VAL A 61 -9.52 -11.24 15.58
CA VAL A 61 -8.79 -10.37 14.65
C VAL A 61 -9.06 -10.83 13.22
N THR A 62 -9.56 -9.94 12.40
CA THR A 62 -9.85 -10.19 10.98
C THR A 62 -8.72 -9.69 10.09
N ASP A 63 -8.02 -8.61 10.49
CA ASP A 63 -6.86 -8.08 9.77
C ASP A 63 -5.91 -7.31 10.70
N VAL A 64 -4.62 -7.30 10.35
CA VAL A 64 -3.59 -6.46 10.97
C VAL A 64 -2.75 -5.82 9.88
N ARG A 65 -2.72 -4.50 9.87
CA ARG A 65 -1.90 -3.70 8.94
C ARG A 65 -0.84 -2.93 9.69
N VAL A 66 0.42 -3.17 9.37
CA VAL A 66 1.54 -2.36 9.88
C VAL A 66 1.77 -1.20 8.93
N TRP A 67 1.60 0.01 9.44
CA TRP A 67 1.68 1.25 8.65
C TRP A 67 3.07 1.87 8.63
N SER A 68 3.80 1.76 9.72
CA SER A 68 5.15 2.30 9.80
C SER A 68 5.99 1.55 10.82
N ILE A 69 7.28 1.45 10.54
CA ILE A 69 8.31 0.99 11.47
C ILE A 69 9.43 2.00 11.41
N GLY A 70 9.75 2.60 12.55
CA GLY A 70 10.81 3.58 12.71
C GLY A 70 11.75 3.21 13.84
N GLN A 71 13.04 3.46 13.68
CA GLN A 71 14.01 3.28 14.74
C GLN A 71 13.75 4.29 15.88
N SER A 72 13.66 3.82 17.11
CA SER A 72 13.41 4.64 18.31
C SER A 72 14.52 4.55 19.36
N GLY A 73 15.53 3.73 19.12
CA GLY A 73 16.73 3.52 19.94
C GLY A 73 17.76 2.73 19.15
N THR A 74 18.87 2.36 19.76
CA THR A 74 19.97 1.62 19.08
C THR A 74 19.44 0.32 18.47
N ASP A 75 18.76 -0.50 19.28
CA ASP A 75 18.23 -1.80 18.88
C ASP A 75 16.72 -1.88 19.15
N THR A 76 16.04 -0.73 19.16
CA THR A 76 14.61 -0.63 19.45
C THR A 76 13.89 0.10 18.33
N PHE A 77 12.75 -0.46 17.94
CA PHE A 77 11.91 0.04 16.85
C PHE A 77 10.51 0.33 17.37
N SER A 78 9.92 1.41 16.89
CA SER A 78 8.50 1.73 17.10
C SER A 78 7.72 1.29 15.88
N ALA A 79 6.74 0.44 16.05
CA ALA A 79 5.83 0.02 14.98
C ALA A 79 4.44 0.56 15.24
N THR A 80 3.87 1.26 14.23
CA THR A 80 2.47 1.68 14.23
C THR A 80 1.66 0.71 13.38
N TYR A 81 0.58 0.17 13.95
CA TYR A 81 -0.26 -0.80 13.28
C TYR A 81 -1.74 -0.61 13.61
N GLU A 82 -2.58 -1.04 12.71
CA GLU A 82 -4.03 -1.03 12.82
C GLU A 82 -4.55 -2.46 12.91
N VAL A 83 -5.54 -2.67 13.76
CA VAL A 83 -6.19 -3.96 13.97
C VAL A 83 -7.67 -3.83 13.65
N ASP A 84 -8.16 -4.69 12.79
CA ASP A 84 -9.60 -4.90 12.57
C ASP A 84 -10.04 -6.13 13.37
N GLN A 85 -11.06 -5.95 14.20
CA GLN A 85 -11.59 -6.97 15.08
C GLN A 85 -13.09 -7.15 14.85
N GLN A 86 -13.52 -8.37 14.87
CA GLN A 86 -14.93 -8.73 15.02
C GLN A 86 -15.20 -9.03 16.48
N ILE A 87 -16.04 -8.20 17.10
CA ILE A 87 -16.46 -8.36 18.50
C ILE A 87 -17.83 -9.02 18.52
N LYS A 88 -17.98 -10.08 19.34
CA LYS A 88 -19.26 -10.75 19.54
C LYS A 88 -19.68 -10.63 20.99
N GLU A 89 -20.94 -10.19 21.21
CA GLU A 89 -21.59 -10.13 22.52
C GLU A 89 -22.99 -10.79 22.40
N GLY A 90 -23.15 -11.97 22.96
CA GLY A 90 -24.37 -12.77 22.75
C GLY A 90 -24.56 -13.10 21.26
N GLU A 91 -25.67 -12.68 20.69
CA GLU A 91 -25.97 -12.83 19.25
C GLU A 91 -25.54 -11.63 18.40
N GLN A 92 -25.11 -10.53 19.03
CA GLN A 92 -24.69 -9.32 18.32
C GLN A 92 -23.24 -9.45 17.91
N THR A 93 -22.95 -8.96 16.69
CA THR A 93 -21.59 -8.88 16.12
C THR A 93 -21.36 -7.46 15.64
N SER A 94 -20.21 -6.89 16.01
CA SER A 94 -19.75 -5.58 15.56
C SER A 94 -18.31 -5.63 15.08
N ASN A 95 -17.96 -4.74 14.17
CA ASN A 95 -16.57 -4.57 13.73
C ASN A 95 -15.96 -3.35 14.39
N VAL A 96 -14.76 -3.51 14.94
CA VAL A 96 -14.01 -2.45 15.60
C VAL A 96 -12.65 -2.34 14.90
N LYS A 97 -12.23 -1.10 14.69
CA LYS A 97 -10.93 -0.77 14.13
C LYS A 97 -10.22 0.17 15.08
N ALA A 98 -8.95 -0.14 15.40
CA ALA A 98 -8.14 0.71 16.26
C ALA A 98 -6.67 0.68 15.85
N THR A 99 -5.99 1.79 16.08
CA THR A 99 -4.57 1.97 15.77
C THR A 99 -3.76 2.01 17.06
N TYR A 100 -2.60 1.35 17.03
CA TYR A 100 -1.71 1.22 18.18
C TYR A 100 -0.26 1.42 17.75
N THR A 101 0.58 1.73 18.75
CA THR A 101 2.04 1.63 18.64
C THR A 101 2.59 0.66 19.66
N VAL A 102 3.63 -0.08 19.28
CA VAL A 102 4.44 -0.89 20.21
C VAL A 102 5.91 -0.56 20.02
N LYS A 103 6.74 -0.90 21.01
CA LYS A 103 8.19 -0.94 20.83
C LYS A 103 8.68 -2.38 20.84
N VAL A 104 9.52 -2.68 19.84
CA VAL A 104 10.17 -3.96 19.65
C VAL A 104 11.67 -3.78 19.82
N HIS A 105 12.27 -4.54 20.70
CA HIS A 105 13.73 -4.69 20.76
C HIS A 105 14.14 -5.85 19.84
N VAL A 106 15.23 -5.65 19.10
CA VAL A 106 15.83 -6.66 18.23
C VAL A 106 17.28 -6.82 18.67
N ASP A 107 17.67 -7.99 19.09
CA ASP A 107 19.05 -8.24 19.50
C ASP A 107 19.99 -8.50 18.30
N ALA A 108 21.28 -8.77 18.60
CA ALA A 108 22.30 -8.95 17.58
C ALA A 108 22.07 -10.22 16.71
N ASP A 109 21.40 -11.22 17.25
CA ASP A 109 21.08 -12.48 16.56
C ASP A 109 19.78 -12.38 15.76
N GLY A 110 19.06 -11.26 15.91
CA GLY A 110 17.79 -10.98 15.23
C GLY A 110 16.55 -11.46 15.99
N ASP A 111 16.73 -11.93 17.22
CA ASP A 111 15.60 -12.28 18.09
C ASP A 111 14.88 -11.02 18.56
N MET A 112 13.57 -11.13 18.74
CA MET A 112 12.70 -9.99 18.98
C MET A 112 11.85 -10.14 20.21
N VAL A 113 11.61 -9.03 20.92
CA VAL A 113 10.70 -8.97 22.06
C VAL A 113 9.98 -7.62 22.12
N ILE A 114 8.71 -7.62 22.51
CA ILE A 114 7.95 -6.40 22.81
C ILE A 114 8.41 -5.85 24.16
N VAL A 115 8.87 -4.61 24.16
CA VAL A 115 9.37 -3.89 25.35
C VAL A 115 8.43 -2.76 25.82
N GLN A 116 7.35 -2.49 25.07
CA GLN A 116 6.28 -1.56 25.45
C GLN A 116 4.95 -2.12 24.97
N ASN A 117 3.96 -2.20 25.87
CA ASN A 117 2.59 -2.61 25.53
C ASN A 117 1.98 -1.76 24.43
N PRO A 118 1.00 -2.29 23.69
CA PRO A 118 0.22 -1.53 22.75
C PRO A 118 -0.32 -0.24 23.36
N THR A 119 0.05 0.89 22.78
CA THR A 119 -0.41 2.21 23.17
C THR A 119 -1.32 2.74 22.08
N LEU A 120 -2.48 3.29 22.45
CA LEU A 120 -3.43 3.89 21.51
C LEU A 120 -2.75 4.98 20.67
N ALA A 121 -3.00 4.95 19.38
CA ALA A 121 -2.50 5.91 18.41
C ALA A 121 -3.66 6.49 17.59
N PRO A 122 -3.50 7.70 17.00
CA PRO A 122 -4.47 8.24 16.07
C PRO A 122 -4.71 7.31 14.89
N ALA A 123 -5.94 7.33 14.37
CA ALA A 123 -6.25 6.63 13.12
C ALA A 123 -5.36 7.16 11.97
N ILE A 124 -5.06 6.27 11.03
CA ILE A 124 -4.36 6.68 9.81
C ILE A 124 -5.37 7.33 8.87
N GLU A 125 -5.11 8.56 8.52
CA GLU A 125 -5.99 9.38 7.67
C GLU A 125 -5.35 9.60 6.30
N LYS A 126 -6.20 9.84 5.30
CA LYS A 126 -5.76 10.29 3.98
C LYS A 126 -5.11 11.66 4.09
N SER A 127 -3.99 11.86 3.42
CA SER A 127 -3.38 13.19 3.30
C SER A 127 -4.26 14.13 2.47
N ASP A 128 -4.35 15.38 2.88
CA ASP A 128 -4.98 16.47 2.11
C ASP A 128 -4.06 17.02 1.01
N TYR A 129 -2.92 16.38 0.78
CA TYR A 129 -1.98 16.80 -0.25
C TYR A 129 -2.62 16.68 -1.64
N GLU A 130 -2.65 17.80 -2.35
CA GLU A 130 -3.03 17.88 -3.77
C GLU A 130 -1.80 18.35 -4.57
N PRO A 131 -1.34 17.56 -5.55
CA PRO A 131 -0.24 17.98 -6.40
C PRO A 131 -0.66 19.14 -7.29
N LYS A 132 0.27 20.06 -7.57
CA LYS A 132 0.02 21.09 -8.58
C LYS A 132 -0.16 20.41 -9.93
N THR A 133 -1.31 20.64 -10.55
CA THR A 133 -1.56 20.23 -11.93
C THR A 133 -0.66 21.07 -12.84
N PRO A 134 0.18 20.46 -13.71
CA PRO A 134 0.92 21.22 -14.70
C PRO A 134 -0.05 21.91 -15.66
N GLU A 135 0.26 23.14 -16.03
CA GLU A 135 -0.46 23.87 -17.07
C GLU A 135 0.14 23.53 -18.43
N ALA A 136 -0.70 23.54 -19.46
CA ALA A 136 -0.24 23.39 -20.83
C ALA A 136 0.67 24.58 -21.22
N ASP A 137 1.77 24.26 -21.87
CA ASP A 137 2.70 25.30 -22.35
C ASP A 137 2.20 25.88 -23.68
N ALA A 138 1.80 27.14 -23.65
CA ALA A 138 1.35 27.85 -24.84
C ALA A 138 2.43 28.00 -25.94
N SER A 139 3.70 27.69 -25.65
CA SER A 139 4.79 27.69 -26.66
C SER A 139 4.84 26.40 -27.50
N VAL A 140 4.07 25.37 -27.17
CA VAL A 140 3.87 24.20 -28.02
C VAL A 140 2.80 24.54 -29.03
N ASP A 141 3.17 24.62 -30.32
CA ASP A 141 2.25 24.98 -31.38
C ASP A 141 1.15 23.93 -31.59
N ALA A 142 0.02 24.39 -32.18
CA ALA A 142 -1.16 23.55 -32.37
C ALA A 142 -0.90 22.32 -33.28
N ASP A 143 -0.05 22.46 -34.28
CA ASP A 143 0.27 21.37 -35.21
C ASP A 143 1.06 20.29 -34.47
N THR A 144 2.04 20.68 -33.66
CA THR A 144 2.78 19.75 -32.78
C THR A 144 1.87 19.03 -31.79
N VAL A 145 0.90 19.73 -31.18
CA VAL A 145 -0.09 19.11 -30.27
C VAL A 145 -0.96 18.09 -31.01
N ASN A 146 -1.42 18.43 -32.23
CA ASN A 146 -2.25 17.53 -33.03
C ASN A 146 -1.46 16.29 -33.48
N ASP A 147 -0.25 16.45 -33.97
CA ASP A 147 0.63 15.36 -34.39
C ASP A 147 0.95 14.42 -33.21
N ALA A 148 1.34 14.99 -32.08
CA ALA A 148 1.62 14.22 -30.84
C ALA A 148 0.39 13.47 -30.34
N THR A 149 -0.80 14.08 -30.39
CA THR A 149 -2.05 13.43 -30.00
C THR A 149 -2.36 12.25 -30.91
N ALA A 150 -2.30 12.44 -32.23
CA ALA A 150 -2.53 11.37 -33.20
C ALA A 150 -1.53 10.21 -33.07
N PHE A 151 -0.26 10.54 -32.81
CA PHE A 151 0.77 9.55 -32.54
C PHE A 151 0.44 8.73 -31.27
N LEU A 152 0.10 9.40 -30.15
CA LEU A 152 -0.23 8.74 -28.89
C LEU A 152 -1.47 7.84 -29.00
N GLU A 153 -2.51 8.28 -29.72
CA GLU A 153 -3.67 7.43 -29.98
C GLU A 153 -3.30 6.15 -30.74
N THR A 154 -2.45 6.27 -31.76
CA THR A 154 -1.96 5.15 -32.54
C THR A 154 -1.09 4.22 -31.69
N PHE A 155 -0.17 4.80 -30.92
CA PHE A 155 0.71 4.08 -30.02
C PHE A 155 -0.08 3.28 -28.96
N PHE A 156 -1.03 3.90 -28.25
CA PHE A 156 -1.78 3.20 -27.20
C PHE A 156 -2.78 2.16 -27.73
N LYS A 157 -3.25 2.30 -28.98
CA LYS A 157 -3.99 1.23 -29.67
C LYS A 157 -3.12 -0.01 -29.89
N LEU A 158 -1.83 0.18 -30.22
CA LEU A 158 -0.87 -0.88 -30.46
C LEU A 158 -0.30 -1.45 -29.15
N TYR A 159 0.03 -0.60 -28.18
CA TYR A 159 0.81 -0.89 -26.98
C TYR A 159 0.31 -2.12 -26.20
N ARG A 160 -0.99 -2.35 -26.15
CA ARG A 160 -1.62 -3.47 -25.43
C ARG A 160 -1.22 -4.86 -25.96
N THR A 161 -0.96 -4.97 -27.27
CA THR A 161 -0.65 -6.23 -27.96
C THR A 161 0.74 -6.25 -28.58
N ALA A 162 1.45 -5.13 -28.53
CA ALA A 162 2.77 -5.01 -29.12
C ALA A 162 3.76 -5.97 -28.46
N THR A 163 4.56 -6.60 -29.30
CA THR A 163 5.75 -7.33 -28.89
C THR A 163 6.88 -6.35 -28.56
N GLU A 164 7.91 -6.80 -27.86
CA GLU A 164 9.10 -6.00 -27.56
C GLU A 164 9.74 -5.42 -28.84
N LYS A 165 9.77 -6.21 -29.93
CA LYS A 165 10.30 -5.76 -31.22
C LYS A 165 9.47 -4.64 -31.84
N GLU A 166 8.15 -4.72 -31.75
CA GLU A 166 7.25 -3.68 -32.26
C GLU A 166 7.35 -2.41 -31.42
N LEU A 167 7.46 -2.53 -30.09
CA LEU A 167 7.67 -1.39 -29.22
C LEU A 167 8.97 -0.65 -29.51
N ALA A 168 10.04 -1.36 -29.85
CA ALA A 168 11.34 -0.78 -30.17
C ALA A 168 11.30 0.24 -31.35
N TYR A 169 10.26 0.19 -32.20
CA TYR A 169 10.05 1.20 -33.25
C TYR A 169 9.46 2.51 -32.75
N TYR A 170 8.81 2.48 -31.59
CA TYR A 170 8.10 3.63 -31.00
C TYR A 170 8.78 4.17 -29.75
N VAL A 171 9.56 3.34 -29.07
CA VAL A 171 10.08 3.64 -27.73
C VAL A 171 11.59 3.45 -27.71
N SER A 172 12.31 4.51 -27.38
CA SER A 172 13.76 4.47 -27.22
C SER A 172 14.13 3.90 -25.85
N GLY A 173 15.21 3.10 -25.77
CA GLY A 173 15.82 2.68 -24.51
C GLY A 173 15.03 1.68 -23.69
N ASN A 174 14.07 0.96 -24.26
CA ASN A 174 13.25 -0.07 -23.57
C ASN A 174 12.59 0.44 -22.26
N VAL A 175 12.17 1.70 -22.24
CA VAL A 175 11.55 2.31 -21.05
C VAL A 175 10.10 1.86 -20.81
N LEU A 176 9.48 1.18 -21.79
CA LEU A 176 8.15 0.59 -21.68
C LEU A 176 8.20 -0.89 -22.07
N GLU A 177 7.73 -1.72 -21.19
CA GLU A 177 7.60 -3.17 -21.43
C GLU A 177 6.24 -3.53 -22.04
N PRO A 178 6.13 -4.64 -22.82
CA PRO A 178 4.86 -5.12 -23.33
C PRO A 178 3.86 -5.40 -22.20
N ILE A 179 2.66 -4.86 -22.30
CA ILE A 179 1.59 -5.10 -21.31
C ILE A 179 1.09 -6.55 -21.40
N SER A 180 1.00 -7.12 -22.63
CA SER A 180 0.52 -8.47 -22.89
C SER A 180 -0.82 -8.80 -22.20
N ARG A 181 -1.77 -7.86 -22.22
CA ARG A 181 -3.08 -7.99 -21.58
C ARG A 181 -4.20 -7.68 -22.57
N ASP A 182 -5.37 -8.30 -22.34
CA ASP A 182 -6.55 -8.10 -23.17
C ASP A 182 -7.32 -6.82 -22.78
N TYR A 183 -6.67 -5.67 -23.04
CA TYR A 183 -7.24 -4.35 -22.89
C TYR A 183 -7.61 -3.77 -24.25
N LEU A 184 -8.70 -3.02 -24.33
CA LEU A 184 -9.04 -2.20 -25.49
C LEU A 184 -8.76 -0.73 -25.18
N TYR A 185 -8.00 -0.07 -26.02
CA TYR A 185 -7.84 1.38 -25.95
C TYR A 185 -9.21 2.05 -26.14
N SER A 186 -9.52 3.02 -25.27
CA SER A 186 -10.75 3.81 -25.35
C SER A 186 -10.45 5.25 -25.77
N GLU A 187 -9.72 6.00 -24.93
CA GLU A 187 -9.45 7.41 -25.20
C GLU A 187 -8.24 7.94 -24.44
N LEU A 188 -7.65 9.02 -24.92
CA LEU A 188 -6.76 9.91 -24.16
C LEU A 188 -7.60 10.90 -23.36
N VAL A 189 -7.22 11.14 -22.11
CA VAL A 189 -7.91 12.07 -21.22
C VAL A 189 -6.95 13.16 -20.79
N ASN A 190 -7.32 14.41 -21.02
CA ASN A 190 -6.62 15.61 -20.59
C ASN A 190 -5.11 15.57 -20.86
N PRO A 191 -4.65 15.36 -22.10
CA PRO A 191 -3.24 15.43 -22.42
C PRO A 191 -2.74 16.87 -22.20
N ILE A 192 -1.64 17.00 -21.46
CA ILE A 192 -0.98 18.26 -21.16
C ILE A 192 0.40 18.21 -21.79
N PHE A 193 0.65 19.09 -22.73
CA PHE A 193 1.91 19.20 -23.46
C PHE A 193 2.74 20.36 -22.93
N THR A 194 4.02 20.10 -22.69
CA THR A 194 4.99 21.11 -22.26
C THR A 194 6.28 20.96 -23.07
N LYS A 195 6.94 22.09 -23.34
CA LYS A 195 8.20 22.08 -24.09
C LYS A 195 9.36 21.58 -23.22
N ASP A 196 10.24 20.76 -23.81
CA ASP A 196 11.43 20.23 -23.14
C ASP A 196 12.63 20.27 -24.11
N GLY A 197 13.20 21.48 -24.31
CA GLY A 197 14.18 21.73 -25.35
C GLY A 197 13.56 21.55 -26.73
N ASP A 198 14.12 20.63 -27.54
CA ASP A 198 13.59 20.26 -28.85
C ASP A 198 12.50 19.19 -28.81
N ASN A 199 12.20 18.67 -27.58
CA ASN A 199 11.23 17.62 -27.37
C ASN A 199 9.94 18.17 -26.76
N VAL A 200 8.93 17.33 -26.71
CA VAL A 200 7.65 17.60 -26.05
C VAL A 200 7.41 16.60 -24.94
N LYS A 201 7.28 17.09 -23.70
CA LYS A 201 6.77 16.31 -22.59
C LYS A 201 5.25 16.27 -22.65
N VAL A 202 4.68 15.10 -22.41
CA VAL A 202 3.25 14.93 -22.27
C VAL A 202 2.90 14.21 -20.99
N LYS A 203 1.96 14.78 -20.23
CA LYS A 203 1.22 14.09 -19.17
C LYS A 203 -0.15 13.75 -19.70
N VAL A 204 -0.53 12.47 -19.62
CA VAL A 204 -1.80 12.01 -20.17
C VAL A 204 -2.36 10.86 -19.32
N ALA A 205 -3.67 10.86 -19.13
CA ALA A 205 -4.39 9.68 -18.68
C ALA A 205 -4.93 8.95 -19.91
N VAL A 206 -4.84 7.63 -19.88
CA VAL A 206 -5.31 6.74 -20.95
C VAL A 206 -6.34 5.80 -20.37
N LYS A 207 -7.52 5.75 -21.00
CA LYS A 207 -8.55 4.78 -20.62
C LYS A 207 -8.44 3.53 -21.49
N PHE A 208 -8.49 2.40 -20.82
CA PHE A 208 -8.55 1.08 -21.41
C PHE A 208 -9.75 0.32 -20.86
N LEU A 209 -10.45 -0.40 -21.72
CA LEU A 209 -11.46 -1.38 -21.29
C LEU A 209 -10.78 -2.73 -21.07
N ASP A 210 -10.87 -3.25 -19.89
CA ASP A 210 -10.45 -4.63 -19.60
C ASP A 210 -11.50 -5.61 -20.12
N ASN A 211 -11.12 -6.45 -21.08
CA ASN A 211 -12.05 -7.41 -21.69
C ASN A 211 -12.47 -8.54 -20.74
N GLN A 212 -11.72 -8.81 -19.70
CA GLN A 212 -12.05 -9.84 -18.71
C GLN A 212 -13.03 -9.35 -17.66
N THR A 213 -12.70 -8.23 -17.02
CA THR A 213 -13.51 -7.66 -15.93
C THR A 213 -14.66 -6.77 -16.41
N LYS A 214 -14.62 -6.31 -17.67
CA LYS A 214 -15.49 -5.28 -18.27
C LYS A 214 -15.41 -3.91 -17.59
N ALA A 215 -14.40 -3.72 -16.74
CA ALA A 215 -14.14 -2.46 -16.08
C ALA A 215 -13.23 -1.56 -16.93
N THR A 216 -13.37 -0.25 -16.79
CA THR A 216 -12.43 0.72 -17.36
C THR A 216 -11.25 0.90 -16.42
N GLN A 217 -10.04 0.67 -16.94
CA GLN A 217 -8.78 0.97 -16.29
C GLN A 217 -8.29 2.33 -16.78
N VAL A 218 -7.95 3.23 -15.86
CA VAL A 218 -7.29 4.50 -16.17
C VAL A 218 -5.83 4.39 -15.78
N SER A 219 -4.93 4.61 -16.74
CA SER A 219 -3.48 4.63 -16.53
C SER A 219 -2.94 6.02 -16.84
N GLN A 220 -1.98 6.49 -16.04
CA GLN A 220 -1.35 7.79 -16.24
C GLN A 220 0.08 7.61 -16.72
N TYR A 221 0.48 8.42 -17.70
CA TYR A 221 1.80 8.40 -18.30
C TYR A 221 2.42 9.78 -18.30
N GLU A 222 3.73 9.82 -18.06
CA GLU A 222 4.58 10.97 -18.34
C GLU A 222 5.60 10.53 -19.39
N LEU A 223 5.51 11.09 -20.59
CA LEU A 223 6.29 10.68 -21.73
C LEU A 223 7.06 11.88 -22.30
N VAL A 224 8.22 11.61 -22.90
CA VAL A 224 8.95 12.57 -23.71
C VAL A 224 8.88 12.11 -25.16
N LEU A 225 8.31 12.94 -26.02
CA LEU A 225 8.20 12.69 -27.43
C LEU A 225 9.33 13.41 -28.15
N HIS A 226 10.04 12.69 -29.02
CA HIS A 226 11.05 13.23 -29.90
C HIS A 226 10.45 13.36 -31.29
N LYS A 227 10.72 14.49 -31.97
CA LYS A 227 10.34 14.66 -33.36
C LYS A 227 11.49 14.16 -34.21
N ASP A 228 11.31 13.04 -34.91
CA ASP A 228 12.29 12.59 -35.89
C ASP A 228 12.29 13.54 -37.10
N SER A 229 13.45 14.05 -37.43
CA SER A 229 13.67 14.80 -38.69
C SER A 229 13.79 13.78 -39.82
N ASN A 230 12.74 13.55 -40.55
CA ASN A 230 12.83 12.91 -41.88
C ASN A 230 13.31 13.86 -42.95
#